data_24a3f93a80ff6f6bd0c5715d85d31add
#
_entry.id   24a3f93a80ff6f6bd0c5715d85d31add
#
_cell.length_a   1.000
_cell.length_b   1.000
_cell.length_c   1.000
_cell.angle_alpha   90.00
_cell.angle_beta   90.00
_cell.angle_gamma   90.00
#
_symmetry.space_group_name_H-M   'P 1'
#
loop_
_entity.id
_entity.type
_entity.pdbx_description
1 polymer ?
#
loop_
_entity_poly.entity_id
_entity_poly.type
_entity_poly.pdbx_seq_one_letter_code
_entity_poly.pdbx_strand_id
1 'polypeptide(L)'
;MKDFRLIIIGILFCVLGSLSISAQIRGTNIVVSVTPDHQDWNYKVGEKASFVVNVRKSGTLLNQVKIDYGAGPVMYPNTKKTLILKDGTMKWSGEMKTPGFYRLKVVAHVDGKDYEGLCTAAFSPEKIKPFAQEPKDFDDFWKKALDEARQIDLNPTKVLLPERCTKDVNVYEISYHNNRWGSKMYGVLSVPVKPGKYPALLRV
;
A
#
# COMPACT_ATOMS: atom_id res chain seq x y z
N MET A 1 -33.33 59.87 7.37
CA MET A 1 -32.71 59.02 8.41
C MET A 1 -33.35 57.60 8.52
N LYS A 2 -34.62 57.45 8.22
CA LYS A 2 -35.27 56.11 8.22
C LYS A 2 -34.77 55.22 7.07
N ASP A 3 -34.61 55.77 5.87
CA ASP A 3 -34.17 55.06 4.69
C ASP A 3 -32.73 54.55 4.76
N PHE A 4 -31.85 55.29 5.43
CA PHE A 4 -30.45 54.90 5.65
C PHE A 4 -30.31 53.70 6.59
N ARG A 5 -31.20 53.58 7.58
CA ARG A 5 -31.23 52.40 8.47
C ARG A 5 -31.71 51.12 7.76
N LEU A 6 -32.67 51.26 6.84
CA LEU A 6 -33.16 50.12 6.02
C LEU A 6 -32.07 49.62 5.07
N ILE A 7 -31.27 50.52 4.49
CA ILE A 7 -30.16 50.14 3.61
C ILE A 7 -29.06 49.38 4.38
N ILE A 8 -28.71 49.83 5.58
CA ILE A 8 -27.72 49.16 6.44
C ILE A 8 -28.20 47.78 6.87
N ILE A 9 -29.47 47.59 7.22
CA ILE A 9 -30.04 46.33 7.58
C ILE A 9 -30.07 45.36 6.36
N GLY A 10 -30.34 45.86 5.14
CA GLY A 10 -30.32 45.09 3.91
C GLY A 10 -28.90 44.60 3.56
N ILE A 11 -27.89 45.47 3.71
CA ILE A 11 -26.48 45.11 3.47
C ILE A 11 -26.00 44.08 4.52
N LEU A 12 -26.37 44.22 5.79
CA LEU A 12 -26.02 43.29 6.84
C LEU A 12 -26.64 41.90 6.60
N PHE A 13 -27.87 41.84 6.06
CA PHE A 13 -28.53 40.58 5.72
C PHE A 13 -27.89 39.91 4.51
N CYS A 14 -27.42 40.66 3.51
CA CYS A 14 -26.67 40.12 2.35
C CYS A 14 -25.28 39.59 2.74
N VAL A 15 -24.60 40.20 3.70
CA VAL A 15 -23.28 39.75 4.19
C VAL A 15 -23.41 38.49 5.04
N LEU A 16 -24.48 38.35 5.81
CA LEU A 16 -24.76 37.12 6.57
C LEU A 16 -25.24 35.92 5.71
N GLY A 17 -25.82 36.23 4.54
CA GLY A 17 -26.26 35.17 3.59
C GLY A 17 -25.15 34.52 2.79
N SER A 18 -23.92 35.03 2.79
CA SER A 18 -22.77 34.49 2.06
C SER A 18 -21.85 33.59 2.88
N LEU A 19 -22.24 33.22 4.11
CA LEU A 19 -21.59 32.13 4.81
C LEU A 19 -22.02 30.81 4.13
N SER A 20 -21.28 30.46 3.09
CA SER A 20 -21.36 29.10 2.50
C SER A 20 -21.00 28.11 3.61
N ILE A 21 -22.01 27.56 4.26
CA ILE A 21 -21.84 26.38 5.11
C ILE A 21 -21.45 25.27 4.15
N SER A 22 -20.15 25.08 3.93
CA SER A 22 -19.64 23.85 3.34
C SER A 22 -19.93 22.74 4.36
N ALA A 23 -21.13 22.15 4.27
CA ALA A 23 -21.43 20.89 4.91
C ALA A 23 -20.43 19.90 4.28
N GLN A 24 -19.32 19.65 4.95
CA GLN A 24 -18.48 18.51 4.63
C GLN A 24 -19.37 17.29 4.79
N ILE A 25 -19.79 16.72 3.67
CA ILE A 25 -20.35 15.37 3.65
C ILE A 25 -19.21 14.49 4.17
N ARG A 26 -19.21 14.24 5.49
CA ARG A 26 -18.38 13.20 6.08
C ARG A 26 -18.86 11.90 5.48
N GLY A 27 -18.21 11.43 4.43
CA GLY A 27 -18.45 10.12 3.88
C GLY A 27 -18.42 9.11 5.03
N THR A 28 -19.43 8.26 5.12
CA THR A 28 -19.49 7.22 6.15
C THR A 28 -18.22 6.38 6.03
N ASN A 29 -17.34 6.50 7.00
CA ASN A 29 -16.07 5.76 7.01
C ASN A 29 -16.32 4.37 7.59
N ILE A 30 -16.28 3.36 6.72
CA ILE A 30 -16.29 1.94 7.12
C ILE A 30 -14.86 1.50 7.33
N VAL A 31 -14.57 0.94 8.51
CA VAL A 31 -13.25 0.42 8.87
C VAL A 31 -13.39 -1.02 9.32
N VAL A 32 -12.65 -1.92 8.69
CA VAL A 32 -12.49 -3.31 9.13
C VAL A 32 -11.10 -3.42 9.75
N SER A 33 -11.04 -3.63 11.06
CA SER A 33 -9.78 -3.82 11.78
C SER A 33 -9.63 -5.27 12.20
N VAL A 34 -8.43 -5.80 12.04
CA VAL A 34 -8.02 -7.13 12.52
C VAL A 34 -6.77 -6.93 13.37
N THR A 35 -6.87 -7.23 14.67
CA THR A 35 -5.80 -6.97 15.64
C THR A 35 -5.40 -8.25 16.33
N PRO A 36 -4.11 -8.60 16.39
CA PRO A 36 -3.63 -9.76 17.12
C PRO A 36 -3.51 -9.44 18.61
N ASP A 37 -3.39 -10.47 19.45
CA ASP A 37 -3.15 -10.33 20.88
C ASP A 37 -1.70 -9.97 21.22
N HIS A 38 -0.72 -10.29 20.36
CA HIS A 38 0.66 -9.84 20.50
C HIS A 38 0.93 -8.55 19.75
N GLN A 39 1.49 -7.54 20.41
CA GLN A 39 1.78 -6.23 19.82
C GLN A 39 2.89 -6.28 18.76
N ASP A 40 3.83 -7.21 18.90
CA ASP A 40 4.95 -7.42 17.97
C ASP A 40 4.61 -8.41 16.84
N TRP A 41 3.38 -9.00 16.88
CA TRP A 41 2.85 -9.96 15.90
C TRP A 41 3.68 -11.24 15.76
N ASN A 42 4.56 -11.54 16.74
CA ASN A 42 5.43 -12.70 16.75
C ASN A 42 4.93 -13.77 17.71
N TYR A 43 4.95 -15.01 17.24
CA TYR A 43 4.52 -16.21 17.95
C TYR A 43 5.53 -17.32 17.76
N LYS A 44 5.59 -18.26 18.69
CA LYS A 44 6.34 -19.50 18.51
C LYS A 44 5.53 -20.51 17.72
N VAL A 45 6.19 -21.39 16.96
CA VAL A 45 5.53 -22.55 16.33
C VAL A 45 4.79 -23.36 17.39
N GLY A 46 3.52 -23.70 17.12
CA GLY A 46 2.62 -24.37 18.07
C GLY A 46 1.91 -23.46 19.06
N GLU A 47 2.27 -22.18 19.13
CA GLU A 47 1.54 -21.18 19.91
C GLU A 47 0.23 -20.80 19.21
N LYS A 48 -0.76 -20.36 19.99
CA LYS A 48 -2.06 -19.95 19.50
C LYS A 48 -2.12 -18.43 19.38
N ALA A 49 -2.17 -17.92 18.16
CA ALA A 49 -2.43 -16.51 17.89
C ALA A 49 -3.93 -16.23 17.98
N SER A 50 -4.32 -15.19 18.71
CA SER A 50 -5.71 -14.75 18.81
C SER A 50 -5.89 -13.41 18.10
N PHE A 51 -6.95 -13.30 17.32
CA PHE A 51 -7.28 -12.10 16.55
C PHE A 51 -8.65 -11.57 16.96
N VAL A 52 -8.75 -10.25 17.07
CA VAL A 52 -10.02 -9.55 17.23
C VAL A 52 -10.33 -8.80 15.94
N VAL A 53 -11.48 -9.09 15.36
CA VAL A 53 -12.01 -8.38 14.18
C VAL A 53 -13.07 -7.42 14.65
N ASN A 54 -13.02 -6.17 14.17
CA ASN A 54 -14.08 -5.19 14.38
C ASN A 54 -14.44 -4.54 13.05
N VAL A 55 -15.73 -4.45 12.77
CA VAL A 55 -16.28 -3.68 11.65
C VAL A 55 -17.00 -2.46 12.23
N ARG A 56 -16.53 -1.28 11.86
CA ARG A 56 -17.04 0.01 12.38
C ARG A 56 -17.54 0.89 11.25
N LYS A 57 -18.64 1.60 11.52
CA LYS A 57 -19.16 2.69 10.67
C LYS A 57 -19.05 3.98 11.46
N SER A 58 -18.22 4.91 10.97
CA SER A 58 -17.96 6.20 11.66
C SER A 58 -17.60 6.05 13.14
N GLY A 59 -16.76 5.05 13.47
CA GLY A 59 -16.26 4.78 14.82
C GLY A 59 -17.12 3.83 15.67
N THR A 60 -18.39 3.57 15.31
CA THR A 60 -19.30 2.68 16.05
C THR A 60 -19.31 1.28 15.43
N LEU A 61 -19.37 0.23 16.25
CA LEU A 61 -19.51 -1.15 15.78
C LEU A 61 -20.78 -1.32 14.96
N LEU A 62 -20.67 -2.00 13.82
CA LEU A 62 -21.76 -2.18 12.87
C LEU A 62 -22.45 -3.51 13.12
N ASN A 63 -23.72 -3.47 13.56
CA ASN A 63 -24.52 -4.66 13.80
C ASN A 63 -24.99 -5.31 12.49
N GLN A 64 -25.22 -6.63 12.53
CA GLN A 64 -25.78 -7.42 11.43
C GLN A 64 -25.00 -7.28 10.11
N VAL A 65 -23.66 -7.21 10.19
CA VAL A 65 -22.82 -7.07 9.02
C VAL A 65 -22.41 -8.44 8.46
N LYS A 66 -22.66 -8.64 7.17
CA LYS A 66 -22.18 -9.83 6.44
C LYS A 66 -20.69 -9.67 6.16
N ILE A 67 -19.92 -10.72 6.48
CA ILE A 67 -18.49 -10.80 6.18
C ILE A 67 -18.15 -12.10 5.48
N ASP A 68 -17.13 -12.02 4.60
CA ASP A 68 -16.36 -13.17 4.15
C ASP A 68 -15.01 -13.13 4.85
N TYR A 69 -14.51 -14.29 5.32
CA TYR A 69 -13.18 -14.34 5.88
C TYR A 69 -12.39 -15.56 5.39
N GLY A 70 -11.07 -15.36 5.27
CA GLY A 70 -10.11 -16.40 4.99
C GLY A 70 -9.01 -16.42 6.04
N ALA A 71 -8.67 -17.61 6.56
CA ALA A 71 -7.66 -17.77 7.58
C ALA A 71 -6.74 -18.96 7.28
N GLY A 72 -5.45 -18.80 7.57
CA GLY A 72 -4.46 -19.85 7.34
C GLY A 72 -3.10 -19.32 6.89
N PRO A 73 -2.20 -20.18 6.40
CA PRO A 73 -0.95 -19.78 5.80
C PRO A 73 -1.16 -18.74 4.69
N VAL A 74 -0.27 -17.72 4.60
CA VAL A 74 -0.48 -16.51 3.78
C VAL A 74 -0.90 -16.79 2.34
N MET A 75 -0.29 -17.74 1.65
CA MET A 75 -0.61 -18.05 0.25
C MET A 75 -1.73 -19.08 0.11
N TYR A 76 -1.99 -19.86 1.16
CA TYR A 76 -2.87 -21.04 1.13
C TYR A 76 -3.80 -21.05 2.33
N PRO A 77 -4.80 -20.15 2.40
CA PRO A 77 -5.76 -20.16 3.50
C PRO A 77 -6.54 -21.47 3.50
N ASN A 78 -6.53 -22.17 4.62
CA ASN A 78 -7.21 -23.46 4.79
C ASN A 78 -8.64 -23.32 5.30
N THR A 79 -9.05 -22.12 5.70
CA THR A 79 -10.42 -21.80 6.11
C THR A 79 -10.93 -20.64 5.28
N LYS A 80 -12.13 -20.80 4.68
CA LYS A 80 -12.89 -19.74 4.02
C LYS A 80 -14.36 -19.90 4.39
N LYS A 81 -14.96 -18.85 4.95
CA LYS A 81 -16.38 -18.89 5.36
C LYS A 81 -17.01 -17.50 5.23
N THR A 82 -18.34 -17.52 5.08
CA THR A 82 -19.22 -16.36 5.17
C THR A 82 -20.02 -16.44 6.45
N LEU A 83 -20.18 -15.34 7.15
CA LEU A 83 -21.07 -15.25 8.32
C LEU A 83 -21.59 -13.82 8.52
N ILE A 84 -22.57 -13.68 9.42
CA ILE A 84 -23.11 -12.39 9.82
C ILE A 84 -22.65 -12.10 11.25
N LEU A 85 -21.94 -10.96 11.42
CA LEU A 85 -21.55 -10.45 12.72
C LEU A 85 -22.75 -9.75 13.35
N LYS A 86 -23.27 -10.29 14.45
CA LYS A 86 -24.45 -9.72 15.13
C LYS A 86 -24.17 -8.35 15.75
N ASP A 87 -22.98 -8.19 16.30
CA ASP A 87 -22.50 -7.02 17.05
C ASP A 87 -21.26 -6.34 16.44
N GLY A 88 -20.94 -6.67 15.17
CA GLY A 88 -19.80 -6.08 14.45
C GLY A 88 -18.44 -6.55 14.92
N THR A 89 -18.36 -7.60 15.75
CA THR A 89 -17.10 -8.15 16.24
C THR A 89 -17.00 -9.66 16.07
N MET A 90 -15.77 -10.17 15.94
CA MET A 90 -15.47 -11.59 15.90
C MET A 90 -14.12 -11.85 16.56
N LYS A 91 -13.99 -12.96 17.28
CA LYS A 91 -12.72 -13.51 17.73
C LYS A 91 -12.35 -14.72 16.88
N TRP A 92 -11.10 -14.79 16.48
CA TRP A 92 -10.53 -15.90 15.73
C TRP A 92 -9.24 -16.35 16.39
N SER A 93 -8.93 -17.65 16.30
CA SER A 93 -7.63 -18.17 16.74
C SER A 93 -7.06 -19.07 15.68
N GLY A 94 -5.75 -18.98 15.48
CA GLY A 94 -5.00 -19.81 14.55
C GLY A 94 -3.67 -20.21 15.12
N GLU A 95 -3.11 -21.31 14.60
CA GLU A 95 -1.77 -21.79 14.96
C GLU A 95 -1.05 -22.29 13.72
N MET A 96 0.27 -22.34 13.79
CA MET A 96 1.09 -22.99 12.76
C MET A 96 2.00 -24.05 13.36
N LYS A 97 2.11 -25.20 12.71
CA LYS A 97 2.99 -26.30 13.10
C LYS A 97 4.38 -26.20 12.51
N THR A 98 4.57 -25.28 11.58
CA THR A 98 5.85 -25.00 10.91
C THR A 98 6.11 -23.50 10.90
N PRO A 99 7.38 -23.05 10.85
CA PRO A 99 7.73 -21.64 10.70
C PRO A 99 7.07 -21.03 9.47
N GLY A 100 6.57 -19.77 9.61
CA GLY A 100 5.90 -19.11 8.51
C GLY A 100 4.97 -18.00 8.96
N PHE A 101 4.03 -17.63 8.09
CA PHE A 101 3.11 -16.52 8.32
C PHE A 101 1.67 -16.99 8.21
N TYR A 102 0.88 -16.69 9.24
CA TYR A 102 -0.56 -16.95 9.31
C TYR A 102 -1.34 -15.66 9.08
N ARG A 103 -2.30 -15.66 8.18
CA ARG A 103 -3.10 -14.48 7.85
C ARG A 103 -4.58 -14.72 8.14
N LEU A 104 -5.20 -13.75 8.79
CA LEU A 104 -6.64 -13.58 8.82
C LEU A 104 -7.00 -12.38 7.94
N LYS A 105 -7.77 -12.64 6.87
CA LYS A 105 -8.32 -11.63 5.96
C LYS A 105 -9.82 -11.63 6.10
N VAL A 106 -10.43 -10.45 6.23
CA VAL A 106 -11.87 -10.26 6.38
C VAL A 106 -12.34 -9.22 5.37
N VAL A 107 -13.43 -9.51 4.68
CA VAL A 107 -14.13 -8.58 3.78
C VAL A 107 -15.53 -8.36 4.32
N ALA A 108 -15.87 -7.13 4.67
CA ALA A 108 -17.19 -6.75 5.10
C ALA A 108 -17.99 -6.15 3.94
N HIS A 109 -19.23 -6.61 3.75
CA HIS A 109 -20.15 -6.14 2.72
C HIS A 109 -21.11 -5.12 3.33
N VAL A 110 -20.93 -3.84 3.02
CA VAL A 110 -21.73 -2.74 3.58
C VAL A 110 -22.19 -1.80 2.48
N ASP A 111 -23.48 -1.55 2.39
CA ASP A 111 -24.08 -0.62 1.44
C ASP A 111 -23.66 -0.90 -0.03
N GLY A 112 -23.57 -2.20 -0.40
CA GLY A 112 -23.20 -2.66 -1.74
C GLY A 112 -21.70 -2.50 -2.10
N LYS A 113 -20.85 -2.24 -1.10
CA LYS A 113 -19.39 -2.11 -1.26
C LYS A 113 -18.66 -3.07 -0.34
N ASP A 114 -17.46 -3.44 -0.75
CA ASP A 114 -16.56 -4.33 -0.02
C ASP A 114 -15.48 -3.52 0.71
N TYR A 115 -15.27 -3.86 1.98
CA TYR A 115 -14.26 -3.25 2.83
C TYR A 115 -13.39 -4.35 3.43
N GLU A 116 -12.08 -4.23 3.22
CA GLU A 116 -11.11 -5.24 3.62
C GLU A 116 -10.37 -4.84 4.89
N GLY A 117 -10.14 -5.83 5.76
CA GLY A 117 -9.20 -5.78 6.86
C GLY A 117 -8.40 -7.07 6.93
N LEU A 118 -7.11 -6.98 7.25
CA LEU A 118 -6.26 -8.16 7.40
C LEU A 118 -5.23 -7.96 8.49
N CYS A 119 -4.79 -9.10 9.05
CA CYS A 119 -3.61 -9.15 9.92
C CYS A 119 -2.82 -10.42 9.62
N THR A 120 -1.50 -10.34 9.76
CA THR A 120 -0.59 -11.47 9.54
C THR A 120 0.27 -11.65 10.78
N ALA A 121 0.20 -12.83 11.40
CA ALA A 121 1.05 -13.25 12.51
C ALA A 121 2.26 -14.04 11.99
N ALA A 122 3.44 -13.76 12.53
CA ALA A 122 4.68 -14.45 12.19
C ALA A 122 4.96 -15.55 13.23
N PHE A 123 5.15 -16.78 12.77
CA PHE A 123 5.45 -17.94 13.62
C PHE A 123 6.91 -18.36 13.44
N SER A 124 7.74 -18.08 14.43
CA SER A 124 9.19 -18.35 14.43
C SER A 124 9.85 -18.00 13.08
N PRO A 125 9.70 -16.76 12.58
CA PRO A 125 10.15 -16.38 11.23
C PRO A 125 11.65 -16.56 11.06
N GLU A 126 12.42 -16.49 12.13
CA GLU A 126 13.87 -16.74 12.17
C GLU A 126 14.26 -18.19 11.81
N LYS A 127 13.29 -19.12 11.87
CA LYS A 127 13.48 -20.54 11.54
C LYS A 127 13.03 -20.90 10.13
N ILE A 128 12.55 -19.95 9.35
CA ILE A 128 12.20 -20.19 7.95
C ILE A 128 13.47 -20.51 7.18
N LYS A 129 13.47 -21.67 6.51
CA LYS A 129 14.58 -22.08 5.65
C LYS A 129 14.24 -21.74 4.19
N PRO A 130 15.24 -21.32 3.40
CA PRO A 130 15.05 -21.13 1.97
C PRO A 130 14.52 -22.41 1.32
N PHE A 131 13.51 -22.29 0.46
CA PHE A 131 12.98 -23.43 -0.31
C PHE A 131 13.95 -23.85 -1.43
N ALA A 132 14.53 -22.87 -2.10
CA ALA A 132 15.53 -23.07 -3.13
C ALA A 132 16.93 -22.84 -2.54
N GLN A 133 17.86 -23.69 -2.92
CA GLN A 133 19.28 -23.47 -2.65
C GLN A 133 19.91 -22.75 -3.84
N GLU A 134 20.86 -21.88 -3.54
CA GLU A 134 21.66 -21.23 -4.55
C GLU A 134 22.45 -22.27 -5.34
N PRO A 135 22.45 -22.24 -6.70
CA PRO A 135 23.30 -23.12 -7.50
C PRO A 135 24.76 -22.97 -7.13
N LYS A 136 25.52 -24.06 -7.21
CA LYS A 136 26.94 -24.05 -6.81
C LYS A 136 27.82 -23.10 -7.63
N ASP A 137 27.41 -22.82 -8.85
CA ASP A 137 28.09 -21.96 -9.82
C ASP A 137 27.50 -20.54 -9.90
N PHE A 138 26.63 -20.15 -8.94
CA PHE A 138 25.90 -18.88 -8.97
C PHE A 138 26.86 -17.69 -9.05
N ASP A 139 27.84 -17.63 -8.17
CA ASP A 139 28.81 -16.54 -8.13
C ASP A 139 29.68 -16.50 -9.38
N ASP A 140 30.15 -17.65 -9.86
CA ASP A 140 30.97 -17.76 -11.07
C ASP A 140 30.18 -17.35 -12.32
N PHE A 141 28.93 -17.78 -12.42
CA PHE A 141 28.02 -17.38 -13.49
C PHE A 141 27.83 -15.87 -13.53
N TRP A 142 27.48 -15.25 -12.40
CA TRP A 142 27.26 -13.82 -12.36
C TRP A 142 28.54 -13.01 -12.53
N LYS A 143 29.66 -13.48 -11.97
CA LYS A 143 30.95 -12.85 -12.18
C LYS A 143 31.31 -12.81 -13.67
N LYS A 144 31.17 -13.93 -14.37
CA LYS A 144 31.42 -14.01 -15.82
C LYS A 144 30.50 -13.07 -16.60
N ALA A 145 29.22 -13.08 -16.32
CA ALA A 145 28.22 -12.21 -16.98
C ALA A 145 28.53 -10.72 -16.77
N LEU A 146 28.95 -10.33 -15.56
CA LEU A 146 29.34 -8.96 -15.25
C LEU A 146 30.64 -8.56 -15.92
N ASP A 147 31.66 -9.46 -15.98
CA ASP A 147 32.94 -9.21 -16.62
C ASP A 147 32.75 -9.05 -18.15
N GLU A 148 31.88 -9.83 -18.77
CA GLU A 148 31.50 -9.67 -20.19
C GLU A 148 30.76 -8.33 -20.42
N ALA A 149 29.81 -7.97 -19.55
CA ALA A 149 29.09 -6.70 -19.67
C ALA A 149 30.00 -5.48 -19.53
N ARG A 150 31.01 -5.54 -18.66
CA ARG A 150 32.00 -4.45 -18.45
C ARG A 150 32.94 -4.22 -19.62
N GLN A 151 33.07 -5.17 -20.53
CA GLN A 151 33.89 -5.01 -21.76
C GLN A 151 33.19 -4.14 -22.80
N ILE A 152 31.90 -3.87 -22.66
CA ILE A 152 31.13 -3.09 -23.61
C ILE A 152 31.01 -1.66 -23.10
N ASP A 153 31.45 -0.70 -23.93
CA ASP A 153 31.29 0.71 -23.63
C ASP A 153 29.81 1.06 -23.47
N LEU A 154 29.48 1.68 -22.36
CA LEU A 154 28.10 2.06 -22.02
C LEU A 154 27.51 3.00 -23.08
N ASN A 155 28.33 3.88 -23.68
CA ASN A 155 27.96 4.86 -24.72
C ASN A 155 26.59 5.49 -24.47
N PRO A 156 26.41 6.21 -23.35
CA PRO A 156 25.11 6.73 -22.96
C PRO A 156 24.69 7.90 -23.85
N THR A 157 23.42 7.92 -24.23
CA THR A 157 22.77 9.07 -24.87
C THR A 157 21.74 9.70 -23.96
N LYS A 158 21.50 10.99 -24.14
CA LYS A 158 20.54 11.75 -23.35
C LYS A 158 19.88 12.80 -24.24
N VAL A 159 18.58 12.66 -24.48
CA VAL A 159 17.76 13.55 -25.31
C VAL A 159 16.69 14.21 -24.46
N LEU A 160 16.61 15.54 -24.46
CA LEU A 160 15.58 16.27 -23.71
C LEU A 160 14.21 16.00 -24.35
N LEU A 161 13.19 15.82 -23.51
CA LEU A 161 11.79 15.70 -23.89
C LEU A 161 11.05 16.97 -23.42
N PRO A 162 11.04 18.06 -24.20
CA PRO A 162 10.51 19.34 -23.77
C PRO A 162 9.06 19.27 -23.32
N GLU A 163 8.25 18.45 -23.98
CA GLU A 163 6.83 18.24 -23.72
C GLU A 163 6.54 17.61 -22.35
N ARG A 164 7.56 17.02 -21.73
CA ARG A 164 7.49 16.38 -20.40
C ARG A 164 8.17 17.19 -19.31
N CYS A 165 8.86 18.28 -19.69
CA CYS A 165 9.54 19.14 -18.74
C CYS A 165 8.56 20.04 -17.98
N THR A 166 8.93 20.41 -16.75
CA THR A 166 8.25 21.43 -15.96
C THR A 166 9.25 22.57 -15.63
N LYS A 167 8.81 23.61 -14.97
CA LYS A 167 9.69 24.68 -14.49
C LYS A 167 10.75 24.19 -13.49
N ASP A 168 10.49 23.06 -12.82
CA ASP A 168 11.31 22.53 -11.73
C ASP A 168 12.06 21.24 -12.11
N VAL A 169 11.65 20.55 -13.21
CA VAL A 169 12.17 19.23 -13.59
C VAL A 169 12.38 19.15 -15.09
N ASN A 170 13.57 18.75 -15.50
CA ASN A 170 13.90 18.34 -16.86
C ASN A 170 13.70 16.82 -17.01
N VAL A 171 13.09 16.41 -18.11
CA VAL A 171 12.86 15.00 -18.44
C VAL A 171 13.60 14.65 -19.71
N TYR A 172 14.33 13.54 -19.68
CA TYR A 172 15.15 13.07 -20.79
C TYR A 172 14.79 11.62 -21.13
N GLU A 173 14.80 11.31 -22.41
CA GLU A 173 15.03 9.95 -22.87
C GLU A 173 16.53 9.65 -22.75
N ILE A 174 16.87 8.51 -22.14
CA ILE A 174 18.23 8.02 -22.08
C ILE A 174 18.32 6.67 -22.78
N SER A 175 19.47 6.40 -23.40
CA SER A 175 19.78 5.06 -23.86
C SER A 175 21.25 4.73 -23.59
N TYR A 176 21.54 3.45 -23.43
CA TYR A 176 22.90 2.94 -23.25
C TYR A 176 23.01 1.50 -23.74
N HIS A 177 24.22 1.06 -24.07
CA HIS A 177 24.47 -0.30 -24.45
C HIS A 177 24.38 -1.23 -23.23
N ASN A 178 23.85 -2.44 -23.44
CA ASN A 178 23.85 -3.49 -22.44
C ASN A 178 24.92 -4.55 -22.75
N ASN A 179 24.87 -5.71 -22.10
CA ASN A 179 25.82 -6.81 -22.27
C ASN A 179 25.71 -7.57 -23.62
N ARG A 180 24.81 -7.17 -24.53
CA ARG A 180 24.66 -7.79 -25.85
C ARG A 180 25.10 -6.84 -26.92
N TRP A 181 25.87 -7.35 -27.88
CA TRP A 181 26.35 -6.55 -29.00
C TRP A 181 25.18 -5.96 -29.80
N GLY A 182 25.23 -4.63 -29.99
CA GLY A 182 24.19 -3.88 -30.72
C GLY A 182 22.86 -3.68 -29.97
N SER A 183 22.69 -4.25 -28.79
CA SER A 183 21.46 -4.02 -27.99
C SER A 183 21.60 -2.78 -27.12
N LYS A 184 20.48 -2.05 -26.98
CA LYS A 184 20.37 -0.86 -26.15
C LYS A 184 19.25 -1.01 -25.11
N MET A 185 19.50 -0.46 -23.94
CA MET A 185 18.48 -0.21 -22.93
C MET A 185 18.02 1.24 -23.06
N TYR A 186 16.72 1.44 -22.88
CA TYR A 186 16.08 2.77 -22.90
C TYR A 186 15.44 3.04 -21.55
N GLY A 187 15.42 4.31 -21.18
CA GLY A 187 14.80 4.75 -19.95
C GLY A 187 14.41 6.21 -19.98
N VAL A 188 13.69 6.64 -18.97
CA VAL A 188 13.34 8.04 -18.73
C VAL A 188 14.06 8.52 -17.49
N LEU A 189 14.80 9.63 -17.63
CA LEU A 189 15.52 10.27 -16.54
C LEU A 189 14.86 11.63 -16.23
N SER A 190 14.38 11.77 -15.00
CA SER A 190 13.88 13.06 -14.50
C SER A 190 14.91 13.68 -13.56
N VAL A 191 15.30 14.93 -13.81
CA VAL A 191 16.33 15.64 -13.06
C VAL A 191 15.82 17.01 -12.66
N PRO A 192 16.00 17.44 -11.39
CA PRO A 192 15.71 18.80 -10.99
C PRO A 192 16.46 19.83 -11.86
N VAL A 193 15.80 20.93 -12.24
CA VAL A 193 16.42 22.03 -13.00
C VAL A 193 17.49 22.73 -12.16
N LYS A 194 17.23 22.89 -10.86
CA LYS A 194 18.18 23.53 -9.94
C LYS A 194 19.41 22.62 -9.76
N PRO A 195 20.64 23.13 -9.96
CA PRO A 195 21.86 22.37 -9.70
C PRO A 195 21.96 21.92 -8.25
N GLY A 196 22.45 20.68 -8.02
CA GLY A 196 22.60 20.13 -6.66
C GLY A 196 22.91 18.64 -6.68
N LYS A 197 23.10 18.07 -5.48
CA LYS A 197 23.17 16.61 -5.26
C LYS A 197 21.82 16.15 -4.73
N TYR A 198 21.22 15.20 -5.41
CA TYR A 198 19.90 14.69 -5.08
C TYR A 198 19.94 13.18 -4.89
N PRO A 199 19.10 12.61 -4.01
CA PRO A 199 18.89 11.17 -3.96
C PRO A 199 18.40 10.66 -5.31
N ALA A 200 18.92 9.52 -5.76
CA ALA A 200 18.49 8.87 -7.00
C ALA A 200 17.56 7.67 -6.68
N LEU A 201 16.49 7.53 -7.44
CA LEU A 201 15.57 6.40 -7.38
C LEU A 201 15.54 5.71 -8.74
N LEU A 202 15.95 4.43 -8.79
CA LEU A 202 15.75 3.57 -9.96
C LEU A 202 14.43 2.82 -9.82
N ARG A 203 13.58 2.92 -10.85
CA ARG A 203 12.37 2.08 -11.01
C ARG A 203 12.57 1.16 -12.21
N VAL A 204 12.40 -0.12 -12.01
CA VAL A 204 12.44 -1.18 -13.02
C VAL A 204 11.08 -1.86 -13.13
#